data_f5258edbf8071b0e9cfef011507edf7f
#
_entry.id   f5258edbf8071b0e9cfef011507edf7f
#
_cell.length_a   1.000
_cell.length_b   1.000
_cell.length_c   1.000
_cell.angle_alpha   90.00
_cell.angle_beta   90.00
_cell.angle_gamma   90.00
#
_symmetry.space_group_name_H-M   'P 1'
#
loop_
_entity.id
_entity.type
_entity.pdbx_description
1 polymer ?
#
loop_
_entity_poly.entity_id
_entity_poly.type
_entity_poly.pdbx_seq_one_letter_code
_entity_poly.pdbx_strand_id
1 'polypeptide(L)'
;IEVCLTTGKPYSQYRKGMEKKRDFNTIKIGLNLPREELYSRINKRVDIMMDSGLLEEVKSVKDYRQMNALQTVGYKELFDCLDGTTDLNTAVALIKQTSRRYAKRQLTWFR
;
A
#
# COMPACT_ATOMS: atom_id res chain seq x y z
N ILE A 1 -13.32 12.02 18.06
CA ILE A 1 -14.19 13.19 18.34
C ILE A 1 -15.62 12.89 17.91
N GLU A 2 -15.88 12.46 16.67
CA GLU A 2 -17.22 12.17 16.12
C GLU A 2 -18.05 11.21 16.97
N VAL A 3 -17.46 10.07 17.38
CA VAL A 3 -18.12 9.11 18.27
C VAL A 3 -18.52 9.73 19.61
N CYS A 4 -17.65 10.59 20.18
CA CYS A 4 -17.96 11.27 21.44
C CYS A 4 -19.11 12.26 21.30
N LEU A 5 -19.17 13.00 20.19
CA LEU A 5 -20.23 13.96 19.91
C LEU A 5 -21.58 13.29 19.68
N THR A 6 -21.58 12.15 18.95
CA THR A 6 -22.79 11.42 18.59
C THR A 6 -23.35 10.59 19.76
N THR A 7 -22.48 10.03 20.60
CA THR A 7 -22.88 9.05 21.62
C THR A 7 -22.76 9.56 23.06
N GLY A 8 -22.14 10.72 23.27
CA GLY A 8 -21.84 11.26 24.61
C GLY A 8 -20.81 10.45 25.38
N LYS A 9 -20.16 9.45 24.77
CA LYS A 9 -19.21 8.53 25.42
C LYS A 9 -17.86 8.52 24.69
N PRO A 10 -16.74 8.43 25.41
CA PRO A 10 -15.43 8.36 24.78
C PRO A 10 -15.25 7.06 23.99
N TYR A 11 -14.58 7.13 22.83
CA TYR A 11 -14.35 5.99 21.94
C TYR A 11 -13.68 4.79 22.64
N SER A 12 -12.84 5.06 23.65
CA SER A 12 -12.20 4.01 24.46
C SER A 12 -13.19 3.05 25.13
N GLN A 13 -14.42 3.48 25.42
CA GLN A 13 -15.46 2.60 26.01
C GLN A 13 -15.97 1.58 24.98
N TYR A 14 -15.92 1.91 23.69
CA TYR A 14 -16.34 1.02 22.60
C TYR A 14 -15.22 0.07 22.17
N ARG A 15 -13.96 0.38 22.52
CA ARG A 15 -12.80 -0.49 22.25
C ARG A 15 -12.64 -1.66 23.23
N LYS A 16 -13.43 -1.74 24.27
CA LYS A 16 -13.46 -2.91 25.15
C LYS A 16 -14.12 -4.07 24.42
N GLY A 17 -13.41 -4.63 23.43
CA GLY A 17 -13.76 -5.91 22.88
C GLY A 17 -13.67 -6.93 24.01
N MET A 18 -14.78 -7.51 24.41
CA MET A 18 -14.75 -8.75 25.18
C MET A 18 -13.94 -9.74 24.34
N GLU A 19 -12.86 -10.26 24.91
CA GLU A 19 -12.18 -11.41 24.31
C GLU A 19 -13.23 -12.53 24.19
N LYS A 20 -13.81 -12.68 23.01
CA LYS A 20 -14.68 -13.81 22.75
C LYS A 20 -13.81 -15.06 22.84
N LYS A 21 -13.97 -15.85 23.89
CA LYS A 21 -13.44 -17.21 23.94
C LYS A 21 -13.94 -17.91 22.67
N ARG A 22 -13.02 -18.35 21.87
CA ARG A 22 -13.31 -19.12 20.65
C ARG A 22 -12.93 -20.57 20.89
N ASP A 23 -13.75 -21.49 20.43
CA ASP A 23 -13.55 -22.94 20.62
C ASP A 23 -12.48 -23.51 19.69
N PHE A 24 -11.62 -22.68 19.12
CA PHE A 24 -10.53 -23.09 18.24
C PHE A 24 -9.22 -22.33 18.57
N ASN A 25 -8.10 -22.99 18.33
CA ASN A 25 -6.77 -22.40 18.43
C ASN A 25 -6.39 -21.75 17.09
N THR A 26 -5.91 -20.51 17.13
CA THR A 26 -5.42 -19.81 15.95
C THR A 26 -3.91 -20.02 15.81
N ILE A 27 -3.47 -20.65 14.73
CA ILE A 27 -2.07 -20.73 14.34
C ILE A 27 -1.80 -19.61 13.34
N LYS A 28 -0.88 -18.69 13.66
CA LYS A 28 -0.47 -17.61 12.78
C LYS A 28 0.82 -18.00 12.08
N ILE A 29 0.76 -18.10 10.74
CA ILE A 29 1.94 -18.40 9.92
C ILE A 29 2.26 -17.16 9.09
N GLY A 30 3.48 -16.61 9.26
CA GLY A 30 3.98 -15.48 8.49
C GLY A 30 5.09 -15.92 7.54
N LEU A 31 4.97 -15.58 6.25
CA LEU A 31 6.05 -15.76 5.29
C LEU A 31 6.99 -14.55 5.36
N ASN A 32 8.27 -14.80 5.54
CA ASN A 32 9.29 -13.77 5.59
C ASN A 32 10.48 -14.14 4.70
N LEU A 33 11.12 -13.12 4.14
CA LEU A 33 12.33 -13.24 3.34
C LEU A 33 13.42 -12.32 3.90
N PRO A 34 14.71 -12.64 3.69
CA PRO A 34 15.79 -11.70 3.94
C PRO A 34 15.52 -10.39 3.20
N ARG A 35 15.82 -9.25 3.87
CA ARG A 35 15.49 -7.91 3.35
C ARG A 35 16.01 -7.67 1.93
N GLU A 36 17.22 -8.08 1.66
CA GLU A 36 17.87 -7.89 0.35
C GLU A 36 17.12 -8.63 -0.75
N GLU A 37 16.76 -9.87 -0.49
CA GLU A 37 15.99 -10.69 -1.43
C GLU A 37 14.60 -10.10 -1.65
N LEU A 38 13.90 -9.69 -0.58
CA LEU A 38 12.61 -9.03 -0.68
C LEU A 38 12.69 -7.77 -1.54
N TYR A 39 13.68 -6.92 -1.32
CA TYR A 39 13.87 -5.69 -2.07
C TYR A 39 14.23 -5.94 -3.53
N SER A 40 15.04 -6.95 -3.81
CA SER A 40 15.35 -7.39 -5.18
C SER A 40 14.07 -7.82 -5.91
N ARG A 41 13.24 -8.66 -5.28
CA ARG A 41 11.96 -9.10 -5.85
C ARG A 41 11.00 -7.94 -6.09
N ILE A 42 10.91 -6.98 -5.16
CA ILE A 42 10.08 -5.78 -5.33
C ILE A 42 10.55 -4.98 -6.54
N ASN A 43 11.85 -4.71 -6.66
CA ASN A 43 12.39 -3.95 -7.77
C ASN A 43 12.12 -4.64 -9.11
N LYS A 44 12.42 -5.95 -9.20
CA LYS A 44 12.17 -6.76 -10.40
C LYS A 44 10.69 -6.77 -10.79
N ARG A 45 9.79 -6.87 -9.80
CA ARG A 45 8.34 -6.82 -10.06
C ARG A 45 7.93 -5.50 -10.71
N VAL A 46 8.47 -4.37 -10.24
CA VAL A 46 8.18 -3.06 -10.83
C VAL A 46 8.68 -3.00 -12.27
N ASP A 47 9.88 -3.52 -12.56
CA ASP A 47 10.40 -3.57 -13.93
C ASP A 47 9.49 -4.40 -14.84
N ILE A 48 9.08 -5.59 -14.40
CA ILE A 48 8.12 -6.44 -15.14
C ILE A 48 6.77 -5.72 -15.37
N MET A 49 6.26 -4.99 -14.37
CA MET A 49 5.01 -4.24 -14.53
C MET A 49 5.14 -3.15 -15.59
N MET A 50 6.27 -2.44 -15.63
CA MET A 50 6.55 -1.44 -16.67
C MET A 50 6.64 -2.08 -18.06
N ASP A 51 7.37 -3.19 -18.20
CA ASP A 51 7.51 -3.94 -19.45
C ASP A 51 6.16 -4.54 -19.93
N SER A 52 5.26 -4.84 -18.97
CA SER A 52 3.91 -5.36 -19.26
C SER A 52 2.88 -4.29 -19.58
N GLY A 53 3.27 -3.01 -19.65
CA GLY A 53 2.40 -1.93 -20.11
C GLY A 53 1.71 -1.13 -19.00
N LEU A 54 2.26 -1.12 -17.76
CA LEU A 54 1.69 -0.34 -16.66
C LEU A 54 1.49 1.14 -17.03
N LEU A 55 2.40 1.74 -17.80
CA LEU A 55 2.26 3.13 -18.24
C LEU A 55 1.03 3.35 -19.11
N GLU A 56 0.77 2.43 -20.04
CA GLU A 56 -0.41 2.51 -20.93
C GLU A 56 -1.71 2.27 -20.14
N GLU A 57 -1.68 1.37 -19.18
CA GLU A 57 -2.79 1.17 -18.25
C GLU A 57 -3.12 2.46 -17.48
N VAL A 58 -2.11 3.13 -16.90
CA VAL A 58 -2.29 4.39 -16.18
C VAL A 58 -2.79 5.51 -17.08
N LYS A 59 -2.33 5.59 -18.34
CA LYS A 59 -2.85 6.54 -19.34
C LYS A 59 -4.35 6.32 -19.59
N SER A 60 -4.80 5.07 -19.70
CA SER A 60 -6.19 4.73 -19.98
C SER A 60 -7.17 5.15 -18.90
N VAL A 61 -6.70 5.27 -17.65
CA VAL A 61 -7.52 5.65 -16.49
C VAL A 61 -7.23 7.07 -15.98
N LYS A 62 -6.50 7.88 -16.74
CA LYS A 62 -6.09 9.24 -16.33
C LYS A 62 -7.27 10.12 -15.94
N ASP A 63 -8.38 10.01 -16.63
CA ASP A 63 -9.58 10.83 -16.37
C ASP A 63 -10.24 10.51 -15.03
N TYR A 64 -9.95 9.33 -14.47
CA TYR A 64 -10.47 8.85 -13.19
C TYR A 64 -9.47 9.02 -12.04
N ARG A 65 -8.36 9.73 -12.23
CA ARG A 65 -7.25 9.88 -11.28
C ARG A 65 -7.67 10.30 -9.86
N GLN A 66 -8.81 10.99 -9.72
CA GLN A 66 -9.32 11.46 -8.43
C GLN A 66 -9.97 10.35 -7.58
N MET A 67 -10.23 9.18 -8.18
CA MET A 67 -10.83 8.07 -7.46
C MET A 67 -9.83 7.48 -6.45
N ASN A 68 -10.31 7.19 -5.23
CA ASN A 68 -9.47 6.63 -4.16
C ASN A 68 -8.74 5.35 -4.57
N ALA A 69 -9.34 4.53 -5.42
CA ALA A 69 -8.74 3.29 -5.93
C ALA A 69 -7.46 3.55 -6.74
N LEU A 70 -7.35 4.72 -7.41
CA LEU A 70 -6.20 5.10 -8.21
C LEU A 70 -5.16 5.92 -7.43
N GLN A 71 -5.43 6.23 -6.16
CA GLN A 71 -4.48 6.92 -5.27
C GLN A 71 -3.51 5.92 -4.59
N THR A 72 -2.97 4.99 -5.37
CA THR A 72 -2.10 3.91 -4.91
C THR A 72 -0.69 4.05 -5.45
N VAL A 73 0.24 3.28 -4.86
CA VAL A 73 1.63 3.21 -5.33
C VAL A 73 1.67 2.68 -6.76
N GLY A 74 2.42 3.33 -7.61
CA GLY A 74 2.52 3.05 -9.04
C GLY A 74 1.70 4.03 -9.87
N TYR A 75 0.43 4.20 -9.55
CA TYR A 75 -0.44 5.12 -10.29
C TYR A 75 -0.10 6.58 -9.99
N LYS A 76 0.08 6.96 -8.72
CA LYS A 76 0.42 8.34 -8.35
C LYS A 76 1.69 8.83 -9.03
N GLU A 77 2.75 8.05 -8.91
CA GLU A 77 4.06 8.39 -9.48
C GLU A 77 4.01 8.50 -11.01
N LEU A 78 3.20 7.64 -11.67
CA LEU A 78 3.04 7.70 -13.13
C LEU A 78 2.09 8.82 -13.56
N PHE A 79 1.08 9.20 -12.78
CA PHE A 79 0.29 10.41 -13.05
C PHE A 79 1.18 11.66 -13.00
N ASP A 80 2.07 11.78 -12.01
CA ASP A 80 3.04 12.88 -11.92
C ASP A 80 3.95 12.93 -13.15
N CYS A 81 4.35 11.75 -13.66
CA CYS A 81 5.11 11.64 -14.90
C CYS A 81 4.29 12.09 -16.12
N LEU A 82 3.03 11.69 -16.23
CA LEU A 82 2.14 12.07 -17.33
C LEU A 82 1.79 13.58 -17.34
N ASP A 83 1.85 14.21 -16.17
CA ASP A 83 1.67 15.66 -16.02
C ASP A 83 2.98 16.44 -16.24
N GLY A 84 4.09 15.76 -16.51
CA GLY A 84 5.39 16.39 -16.77
C GLY A 84 6.11 16.89 -15.52
N THR A 85 5.62 16.55 -14.33
CA THR A 85 6.24 16.93 -13.05
C THR A 85 7.52 16.15 -12.78
N THR A 86 7.59 14.89 -13.24
CA THR A 86 8.76 14.03 -13.12
C THR A 86 9.04 13.29 -14.44
N ASP A 87 10.28 12.86 -14.65
CA ASP A 87 10.61 11.96 -15.76
C ASP A 87 10.25 10.51 -15.41
N LEU A 88 10.16 9.66 -16.45
CA LEU A 88 9.75 8.26 -16.30
C LEU A 88 10.72 7.46 -15.41
N ASN A 89 12.03 7.68 -15.54
CA ASN A 89 13.03 6.96 -14.75
C ASN A 89 12.91 7.29 -13.27
N THR A 90 12.69 8.57 -12.96
CA THR A 90 12.43 9.03 -11.58
C THR A 90 11.12 8.44 -11.04
N ALA A 91 10.05 8.42 -11.83
CA ALA A 91 8.77 7.82 -11.42
C ALA A 91 8.95 6.33 -11.08
N VAL A 92 9.62 5.56 -11.92
CA VAL A 92 9.92 4.13 -11.67
C VAL A 92 10.77 3.94 -10.42
N ALA A 93 11.78 4.78 -10.21
CA ALA A 93 12.60 4.73 -9.00
C ALA A 93 11.78 5.01 -7.72
N LEU A 94 10.86 5.97 -7.78
CA LEU A 94 9.93 6.29 -6.70
C LEU A 94 8.97 5.14 -6.41
N ILE A 95 8.41 4.49 -7.43
CA ILE A 95 7.54 3.30 -7.27
C ILE A 95 8.31 2.20 -6.53
N LYS A 96 9.53 1.88 -6.95
CA LYS A 96 10.39 0.91 -6.27
C LYS A 96 10.64 1.30 -4.80
N GLN A 97 10.96 2.56 -4.54
CA GLN A 97 11.21 3.07 -3.19
C GLN A 97 9.96 2.98 -2.30
N THR A 98 8.81 3.44 -2.80
CA THR A 98 7.54 3.45 -2.06
C THR A 98 7.08 2.03 -1.76
N SER A 99 7.24 1.11 -2.72
CA SER A 99 6.95 -0.32 -2.53
C SER A 99 7.82 -0.96 -1.45
N ARG A 100 9.12 -0.66 -1.41
CA ARG A 100 10.01 -1.14 -0.33
C ARG A 100 9.63 -0.56 1.04
N ARG A 101 9.24 0.73 1.10
CA ARG A 101 8.73 1.36 2.33
C ARG A 101 7.44 0.71 2.81
N TYR A 102 6.55 0.35 1.87
CA TYR A 102 5.33 -0.37 2.19
C TYR A 102 5.63 -1.74 2.79
N ALA A 103 6.50 -2.53 2.17
CA ALA A 103 6.94 -3.83 2.68
C ALA A 103 7.54 -3.72 4.08
N LYS A 104 8.38 -2.70 4.34
CA LYS A 104 8.95 -2.45 5.68
C LYS A 104 7.84 -2.20 6.72
N ARG A 105 6.80 -1.42 6.40
CA ARG A 105 5.66 -1.19 7.30
C ARG A 105 4.90 -2.47 7.59
N GLN A 106 4.69 -3.34 6.58
CA GLN A 106 4.05 -4.65 6.78
C GLN A 106 4.84 -5.52 7.75
N LEU A 107 6.15 -5.63 7.58
CA LEU A 107 7.01 -6.39 8.50
C LEU A 107 6.98 -5.85 9.93
N THR A 108 6.86 -4.54 10.11
CA THR A 108 6.75 -3.92 11.43
C THR A 108 5.38 -4.22 12.07
N TRP A 109 4.32 -4.25 11.27
CA TRP A 109 2.98 -4.55 11.75
C TRP A 109 2.81 -5.99 12.23
N PHE A 110 3.47 -6.94 11.56
CA PHE A 110 3.37 -8.38 11.87
C PHE A 110 4.41 -8.88 12.90
N ARG A 111 5.24 -8.01 13.43
CA ARG A 111 6.12 -8.31 14.56
C ARG A 111 5.35 -8.13 15.86
#